data_0f746b20a6924d9887ac81332a34e330
#
_entry.id   0f746b20a6924d9887ac81332a34e330
#
_cell.length_a   1.000
_cell.length_b   1.000
_cell.length_c   1.000
_cell.angle_alpha   90.00
_cell.angle_beta   90.00
_cell.angle_gamma   90.00
#
_symmetry.space_group_name_H-M   'P 1'
#
loop_
_entity.id
_entity.type
_entity.pdbx_description
1 polymer ?
#
loop_
_entity_poly.entity_id
_entity_poly.type
_entity_poly.pdbx_seq_one_letter_code
_entity_poly.pdbx_strand_id
1 'polypeptide(L)'
;MPASASSTKLTFDCVILAAGAGRRMGGIVKQFEMVKGAEIYQHAIAAFAKHEQCGQIVLVVPEADLDMLQQRHNNEPLIIVAGGQDRHHSVQAGLAALAGRQTPIIAIHDAARPFTPQKVIDDALAALAHGAKAVIPVLPVADTIKVIDQEQQHVLQTLDRNQLGRVQTPQFFDAGTLQHLHHNLQMDETRQNSIILDDASLAEEAGIEVAVIAGDEELAKLTWPSDLASLRTNNANSLSQGQTMTAEYRTGTGFDVHRFTEGTGPIMICGLAVPHDKALDAHSDGDVGIHALCDAIFGALCDGDIGSHFPPSDERWKDAASDQFLRYAVEKIAVAGAKLTHIDVTILCELPKIGPVRDDMRAKLSDITSLSIDRISVKATTTEKLGFTGRGEGIAAQAAATICFDKGASA
;
A
#
# COMPACT_ATOMS: atom_id res chain seq x y z
N MET A 1 40.04 -20.86 -28.82
CA MET A 1 39.09 -20.63 -27.76
C MET A 1 39.48 -19.31 -27.13
N PRO A 2 38.75 -18.21 -27.28
CA PRO A 2 39.00 -17.00 -26.51
C PRO A 2 38.57 -17.22 -25.07
N ALA A 3 39.47 -16.91 -24.12
CA ALA A 3 39.20 -16.94 -22.68
C ALA A 3 38.00 -16.05 -22.35
N SER A 4 37.05 -16.59 -21.60
CA SER A 4 35.97 -15.81 -21.04
C SER A 4 36.58 -14.76 -20.10
N ALA A 5 36.52 -13.50 -20.52
CA ALA A 5 36.81 -12.39 -19.61
C ALA A 5 35.80 -12.48 -18.47
N SER A 6 36.28 -12.78 -17.28
CA SER A 6 35.52 -12.63 -16.03
C SER A 6 35.13 -11.15 -15.94
N SER A 7 33.89 -10.86 -16.25
CA SER A 7 33.30 -9.54 -16.03
C SER A 7 33.29 -9.30 -14.52
N THR A 8 34.26 -8.56 -14.03
CA THR A 8 34.28 -8.09 -12.63
C THR A 8 33.03 -7.22 -12.48
N LYS A 9 32.03 -7.69 -11.72
CA LYS A 9 30.83 -6.93 -11.44
C LYS A 9 31.22 -5.59 -10.83
N LEU A 10 30.75 -4.49 -11.41
CA LEU A 10 31.01 -3.14 -10.90
C LEU A 10 30.27 -2.97 -9.55
N THR A 11 30.97 -2.56 -8.53
CA THR A 11 30.38 -2.20 -7.24
C THR A 11 30.12 -0.70 -7.16
N PHE A 12 29.17 -0.28 -6.34
CA PHE A 12 28.88 1.13 -6.12
C PHE A 12 28.66 1.43 -4.63
N ASP A 13 28.99 2.65 -4.21
CA ASP A 13 28.57 3.22 -2.94
C ASP A 13 27.39 4.17 -3.17
N CYS A 14 26.54 4.38 -2.16
CA CYS A 14 25.34 5.19 -2.29
C CYS A 14 25.31 6.31 -1.24
N VAL A 15 25.06 7.55 -1.67
CA VAL A 15 24.81 8.70 -0.79
C VAL A 15 23.30 9.00 -0.85
N ILE A 16 22.61 8.82 0.27
CA ILE A 16 21.16 9.05 0.41
C ILE A 16 20.95 10.39 1.11
N LEU A 17 20.32 11.34 0.43
CA LEU A 17 20.09 12.69 0.92
C LEU A 17 18.76 12.76 1.68
N ALA A 18 18.83 12.89 2.99
CA ALA A 18 17.71 13.03 3.91
C ALA A 18 17.70 14.35 4.70
N ALA A 19 18.62 15.30 4.39
CA ALA A 19 18.79 16.55 5.13
C ALA A 19 17.76 17.65 4.76
N GLY A 20 16.81 17.40 3.87
CA GLY A 20 15.86 18.40 3.40
C GLY A 20 14.87 18.89 4.47
N ALA A 21 14.79 20.21 4.68
CA ALA A 21 13.98 20.86 5.72
C ALA A 21 12.44 20.81 5.52
N GLY A 22 11.92 20.12 4.52
CA GLY A 22 10.47 19.93 4.33
C GLY A 22 9.63 21.21 4.11
N ARG A 23 10.22 22.34 3.69
CA ARG A 23 9.54 23.65 3.58
C ARG A 23 8.20 23.57 2.82
N ARG A 24 8.12 22.81 1.72
CA ARG A 24 6.90 22.60 0.91
C ARG A 24 5.87 21.68 1.57
N MET A 25 6.25 20.98 2.64
CA MET A 25 5.40 20.08 3.44
C MET A 25 4.86 20.75 4.71
N GLY A 26 4.90 22.08 4.81
CA GLY A 26 4.44 22.79 6.00
C GLY A 26 5.28 22.55 7.26
N GLY A 27 6.57 22.24 7.10
CA GLY A 27 7.49 21.95 8.22
C GLY A 27 7.54 20.47 8.63
N ILE A 28 6.78 19.60 7.98
CA ILE A 28 6.86 18.16 8.22
C ILE A 28 8.18 17.63 7.66
N VAL A 29 8.97 17.00 8.53
CA VAL A 29 10.24 16.35 8.17
C VAL A 29 9.92 14.99 7.55
N LYS A 30 9.51 15.02 6.27
CA LYS A 30 8.90 13.91 5.54
C LYS A 30 9.70 12.60 5.57
N GLN A 31 11.04 12.68 5.63
CA GLN A 31 11.91 11.50 5.63
C GLN A 31 11.70 10.60 6.86
N PHE A 32 11.13 11.13 7.95
CA PHE A 32 10.80 10.36 9.17
C PHE A 32 9.33 9.95 9.25
N GLU A 33 8.53 10.28 8.24
CA GLU A 33 7.13 9.85 8.19
C GLU A 33 7.01 8.35 7.93
N MET A 34 6.08 7.72 8.64
CA MET A 34 5.81 6.29 8.53
C MET A 34 4.99 5.96 7.29
N VAL A 35 5.50 5.07 6.45
CA VAL A 35 4.84 4.50 5.27
C VAL A 35 5.13 3.00 5.24
N LYS A 36 4.11 2.17 5.03
CA LYS A 36 4.28 0.70 4.94
C LYS A 36 5.09 0.08 6.09
N GLY A 37 4.93 0.59 7.31
CA GLY A 37 5.55 0.03 8.52
C GLY A 37 6.99 0.46 8.81
N ALA A 38 7.58 1.35 7.99
CA ALA A 38 8.91 1.92 8.22
C ALA A 38 8.94 3.42 7.87
N GLU A 39 9.94 4.14 8.35
CA GLU A 39 10.16 5.54 7.96
C GLU A 39 10.66 5.64 6.51
N ILE A 40 10.31 6.72 5.82
CA ILE A 40 10.60 6.92 4.40
C ILE A 40 12.09 6.70 4.07
N TYR A 41 13.01 7.24 4.87
CA TYR A 41 14.45 7.05 4.63
C TYR A 41 14.90 5.59 4.79
N GLN A 42 14.24 4.80 5.64
CA GLN A 42 14.55 3.38 5.82
C GLN A 42 14.19 2.56 4.58
N HIS A 43 13.08 2.92 3.89
CA HIS A 43 12.74 2.30 2.61
C HIS A 43 13.79 2.61 1.54
N ALA A 44 14.29 3.85 1.49
CA ALA A 44 15.36 4.22 0.57
C ALA A 44 16.64 3.42 0.86
N ILE A 45 17.06 3.30 2.12
CA ILE A 45 18.22 2.47 2.51
C ILE A 45 17.99 1.01 2.09
N ALA A 46 16.83 0.43 2.43
CA ALA A 46 16.54 -0.97 2.14
C ALA A 46 16.54 -1.31 0.63
N ALA A 47 16.16 -0.35 -0.23
CA ALA A 47 16.18 -0.53 -1.67
C ALA A 47 17.61 -0.75 -2.20
N PHE A 48 18.59 0.00 -1.69
CA PHE A 48 20.00 -0.16 -2.08
C PHE A 48 20.70 -1.31 -1.35
N ALA A 49 20.43 -1.49 -0.06
CA ALA A 49 21.03 -2.57 0.75
C ALA A 49 20.70 -3.98 0.24
N LYS A 50 19.58 -4.14 -0.49
CA LYS A 50 19.21 -5.41 -1.14
C LYS A 50 20.03 -5.73 -2.38
N HIS A 51 20.70 -4.75 -2.98
CA HIS A 51 21.45 -4.95 -4.22
C HIS A 51 22.82 -5.53 -3.93
N GLU A 52 23.17 -6.68 -4.53
CA GLU A 52 24.42 -7.41 -4.26
C GLU A 52 25.71 -6.61 -4.58
N GLN A 53 25.62 -5.63 -5.48
CA GLN A 53 26.75 -4.78 -5.89
C GLN A 53 26.82 -3.49 -5.07
N CYS A 54 25.87 -3.24 -4.16
CA CYS A 54 25.92 -2.09 -3.26
C CYS A 54 26.97 -2.32 -2.16
N GLY A 55 27.90 -1.39 -2.07
CA GLY A 55 28.93 -1.38 -1.01
C GLY A 55 28.45 -0.58 0.20
N GLN A 56 29.04 0.59 0.40
CA GLN A 56 28.70 1.45 1.53
C GLN A 56 27.49 2.35 1.22
N ILE A 57 26.60 2.47 2.20
CA ILE A 57 25.54 3.48 2.19
C ILE A 57 25.89 4.58 3.17
N VAL A 58 25.79 5.84 2.72
CA VAL A 58 25.94 7.04 3.53
C VAL A 58 24.58 7.74 3.58
N LEU A 59 24.03 7.92 4.77
CA LEU A 59 22.80 8.69 5.00
C LEU A 59 23.20 10.10 5.45
N VAL A 60 22.77 11.10 4.70
CA VAL A 60 23.01 12.52 5.01
C VAL A 60 21.74 13.10 5.63
N VAL A 61 21.80 13.56 6.88
CA VAL A 61 20.66 13.97 7.71
C VAL A 61 20.80 15.41 8.20
N PRO A 62 19.72 16.06 8.70
CA PRO A 62 19.84 17.34 9.38
C PRO A 62 20.79 17.20 10.60
N GLU A 63 21.60 18.23 10.87
CA GLU A 63 22.49 18.29 12.04
C GLU A 63 21.76 17.97 13.36
N ALA A 64 20.54 18.49 13.50
CA ALA A 64 19.72 18.28 14.71
C ALA A 64 19.33 16.82 14.97
N ASP A 65 19.33 15.98 13.94
CA ASP A 65 18.89 14.59 14.02
C ASP A 65 20.07 13.59 14.03
N LEU A 66 21.29 14.09 13.87
CA LEU A 66 22.49 13.27 13.68
C LEU A 66 22.72 12.28 14.81
N ASP A 67 22.83 12.78 16.04
CA ASP A 67 23.16 11.95 17.22
C ASP A 67 22.10 10.87 17.46
N MET A 68 20.83 11.24 17.34
CA MET A 68 19.70 10.33 17.53
C MET A 68 19.72 9.20 16.49
N LEU A 69 19.99 9.51 15.23
CA LEU A 69 20.05 8.52 14.16
C LEU A 69 21.29 7.65 14.23
N GLN A 70 22.45 8.21 14.59
CA GLN A 70 23.66 7.42 14.82
C GLN A 70 23.48 6.41 15.96
N GLN A 71 22.83 6.80 17.05
CA GLN A 71 22.51 5.89 18.15
C GLN A 71 21.52 4.80 17.72
N ARG A 72 20.49 5.15 16.93
CA ARG A 72 19.47 4.20 16.44
C ARG A 72 20.07 3.12 15.52
N HIS A 73 21.05 3.47 14.70
CA HIS A 73 21.65 2.61 13.68
C HIS A 73 23.10 2.16 14.01
N ASN A 74 23.51 2.23 15.28
CA ASN A 74 24.88 1.95 15.73
C ASN A 74 25.40 0.54 15.40
N ASN A 75 24.52 -0.42 15.13
CA ASN A 75 24.84 -1.80 14.78
C ASN A 75 24.66 -2.12 13.28
N GLU A 76 24.37 -1.12 12.46
CA GLU A 76 24.17 -1.29 11.02
C GLU A 76 25.41 -0.83 10.23
N PRO A 77 25.70 -1.43 9.06
CA PRO A 77 26.79 -0.99 8.19
C PRO A 77 26.41 0.30 7.44
N LEU A 78 25.97 1.33 8.16
CA LEU A 78 25.48 2.60 7.67
C LEU A 78 26.35 3.73 8.23
N ILE A 79 26.86 4.61 7.34
CA ILE A 79 27.51 5.84 7.77
C ILE A 79 26.46 6.94 7.80
N ILE A 80 26.37 7.69 8.91
CA ILE A 80 25.43 8.79 9.04
C ILE A 80 26.22 10.07 9.32
N VAL A 81 25.97 11.10 8.48
CA VAL A 81 26.65 12.39 8.54
C VAL A 81 25.65 13.55 8.47
N ALA A 82 26.04 14.68 9.01
CA ALA A 82 25.29 15.91 8.88
C ALA A 82 25.33 16.45 7.45
N GLY A 83 24.20 16.96 6.96
CA GLY A 83 24.11 17.68 5.70
C GLY A 83 24.50 19.14 5.83
N GLY A 84 24.68 19.80 4.69
CA GLY A 84 25.01 21.23 4.60
C GLY A 84 23.76 22.11 4.40
N GLN A 85 24.02 23.39 4.09
CA GLN A 85 22.97 24.41 3.93
C GLN A 85 21.98 24.13 2.79
N ASP A 86 22.44 23.45 1.76
CA ASP A 86 21.67 23.06 0.58
C ASP A 86 22.03 21.66 0.09
N ARG A 87 21.47 21.28 -1.08
CA ARG A 87 21.63 19.93 -1.63
C ARG A 87 23.07 19.60 -1.98
N HIS A 88 23.80 20.51 -2.64
CA HIS A 88 25.16 20.21 -3.07
C HIS A 88 26.14 20.11 -1.89
N HIS A 89 26.01 20.95 -0.84
CA HIS A 89 26.78 20.80 0.39
C HIS A 89 26.49 19.48 1.11
N SER A 90 25.24 19.01 1.04
CA SER A 90 24.87 17.69 1.58
C SER A 90 25.51 16.55 0.79
N VAL A 91 25.57 16.66 -0.56
CA VAL A 91 26.31 15.69 -1.39
C VAL A 91 27.80 15.70 -1.03
N GLN A 92 28.42 16.87 -0.89
CA GLN A 92 29.84 17.00 -0.51
C GLN A 92 30.13 16.33 0.85
N ALA A 93 29.26 16.51 1.84
CA ALA A 93 29.39 15.83 3.14
C ALA A 93 29.33 14.31 2.98
N GLY A 94 28.42 13.81 2.16
CA GLY A 94 28.32 12.38 1.84
C GLY A 94 29.56 11.84 1.11
N LEU A 95 30.08 12.57 0.13
CA LEU A 95 31.31 12.20 -0.59
C LEU A 95 32.53 12.20 0.32
N ALA A 96 32.64 13.17 1.24
CA ALA A 96 33.73 13.22 2.23
C ALA A 96 33.70 11.99 3.15
N ALA A 97 32.53 11.48 3.51
CA ALA A 97 32.38 10.26 4.30
C ALA A 97 32.80 8.99 3.55
N LEU A 98 32.87 9.03 2.22
CA LEU A 98 33.36 7.95 1.36
C LEU A 98 34.87 8.09 1.04
N ALA A 99 35.58 9.08 1.60
CA ALA A 99 36.97 9.30 1.32
C ALA A 99 37.83 8.06 1.66
N GLY A 100 38.76 7.73 0.75
CA GLY A 100 39.64 6.56 0.89
C GLY A 100 39.05 5.24 0.42
N ARG A 101 37.78 5.17 0.03
CA ARG A 101 37.17 3.99 -0.58
C ARG A 101 37.55 3.88 -2.06
N GLN A 102 37.70 2.64 -2.53
CA GLN A 102 38.12 2.34 -3.90
C GLN A 102 36.95 1.92 -4.79
N THR A 103 35.73 2.34 -4.43
CA THR A 103 34.51 1.97 -5.19
C THR A 103 34.47 2.77 -6.50
N PRO A 104 34.27 2.12 -7.66
CA PRO A 104 34.36 2.79 -8.95
C PRO A 104 33.16 3.68 -9.27
N ILE A 105 32.03 3.46 -8.62
CA ILE A 105 30.75 4.13 -8.90
C ILE A 105 30.17 4.71 -7.62
N ILE A 106 29.60 5.90 -7.70
CA ILE A 106 28.81 6.52 -6.62
C ILE A 106 27.42 6.84 -7.15
N ALA A 107 26.41 6.43 -6.37
CA ALA A 107 25.00 6.79 -6.59
C ALA A 107 24.60 7.92 -5.63
N ILE A 108 23.95 8.96 -6.14
CA ILE A 108 23.33 10.03 -5.35
C ILE A 108 21.81 9.87 -5.41
N HIS A 109 21.19 9.75 -4.24
CA HIS A 109 19.75 9.47 -4.17
C HIS A 109 19.03 10.36 -3.17
N ASP A 110 17.82 10.82 -3.54
CA ASP A 110 16.94 11.53 -2.64
C ASP A 110 16.14 10.55 -1.77
N ALA A 111 16.28 10.60 -0.45
CA ALA A 111 15.45 9.78 0.47
C ALA A 111 13.93 9.95 0.27
N ALA A 112 13.52 11.07 -0.32
CA ALA A 112 12.12 11.34 -0.68
C ALA A 112 11.58 10.48 -1.85
N ARG A 113 12.38 9.56 -2.39
CA ARG A 113 11.99 8.52 -3.37
C ARG A 113 12.23 7.14 -2.76
N PRO A 114 11.34 6.70 -1.86
CA PRO A 114 11.61 5.54 -0.97
C PRO A 114 11.72 4.20 -1.70
N PHE A 115 11.12 4.07 -2.89
CA PHE A 115 10.97 2.78 -3.57
C PHE A 115 11.76 2.77 -4.87
N THR A 116 13.06 2.40 -4.79
CA THR A 116 13.91 2.27 -5.97
C THR A 116 13.85 0.85 -6.53
N PRO A 117 13.31 0.64 -7.76
CA PRO A 117 13.32 -0.67 -8.39
C PRO A 117 14.75 -1.15 -8.67
N GLN A 118 15.04 -2.42 -8.42
CA GLN A 118 16.36 -3.02 -8.69
C GLN A 118 16.76 -2.86 -10.16
N LYS A 119 15.79 -2.98 -11.07
CA LYS A 119 16.02 -2.79 -12.50
C LYS A 119 16.65 -1.43 -12.86
N VAL A 120 16.27 -0.36 -12.19
CA VAL A 120 16.86 0.97 -12.43
C VAL A 120 18.34 0.99 -12.02
N ILE A 121 18.70 0.32 -10.94
CA ILE A 121 20.10 0.16 -10.51
C ILE A 121 20.87 -0.67 -11.52
N ASP A 122 20.33 -1.82 -11.94
CA ASP A 122 20.95 -2.71 -12.94
C ASP A 122 21.20 -1.99 -14.28
N ASP A 123 20.20 -1.27 -14.79
CA ASP A 123 20.30 -0.53 -16.05
C ASP A 123 21.37 0.57 -15.97
N ALA A 124 21.47 1.26 -14.84
CA ALA A 124 22.51 2.28 -14.63
C ALA A 124 23.92 1.68 -14.57
N LEU A 125 24.10 0.57 -13.83
CA LEU A 125 25.37 -0.13 -13.77
C LEU A 125 25.79 -0.69 -15.13
N ALA A 126 24.84 -1.16 -15.92
CA ALA A 126 25.11 -1.61 -17.28
C ALA A 126 25.59 -0.45 -18.18
N ALA A 127 24.96 0.73 -18.13
CA ALA A 127 25.37 1.89 -18.88
C ALA A 127 26.80 2.35 -18.52
N LEU A 128 27.13 2.37 -17.21
CA LEU A 128 28.48 2.67 -16.73
C LEU A 128 29.51 1.62 -17.15
N ALA A 129 29.15 0.34 -17.16
CA ALA A 129 30.00 -0.73 -17.68
C ALA A 129 30.31 -0.58 -19.17
N HIS A 130 29.42 0.07 -19.94
CA HIS A 130 29.61 0.42 -21.35
C HIS A 130 30.36 1.76 -21.56
N GLY A 131 30.86 2.38 -20.49
CA GLY A 131 31.73 3.55 -20.57
C GLY A 131 31.07 4.89 -20.28
N ALA A 132 29.77 4.95 -19.95
CA ALA A 132 29.14 6.17 -19.47
C ALA A 132 29.84 6.69 -18.20
N LYS A 133 29.92 8.01 -18.04
CA LYS A 133 30.52 8.66 -16.86
C LYS A 133 29.47 9.18 -15.88
N ALA A 134 28.27 9.46 -16.39
CA ALA A 134 27.10 9.88 -15.64
C ALA A 134 25.86 9.22 -16.24
N VAL A 135 24.95 8.75 -15.40
CA VAL A 135 23.71 8.07 -15.81
C VAL A 135 22.56 8.54 -14.94
N ILE A 136 21.44 8.90 -15.57
CA ILE A 136 20.24 9.35 -14.87
C ILE A 136 19.00 8.60 -15.36
N PRO A 137 18.06 8.24 -14.47
CA PRO A 137 16.75 7.74 -14.86
C PRO A 137 15.83 8.90 -15.25
N VAL A 138 15.12 8.75 -16.36
CA VAL A 138 14.24 9.79 -16.91
C VAL A 138 12.90 9.19 -17.32
N LEU A 139 11.82 9.84 -16.89
CA LEU A 139 10.47 9.57 -17.39
C LEU A 139 10.07 10.56 -18.48
N PRO A 140 9.33 10.14 -19.50
CA PRO A 140 8.78 11.05 -20.49
C PRO A 140 7.80 12.04 -19.86
N VAL A 141 7.65 13.20 -20.45
CA VAL A 141 6.67 14.21 -20.05
C VAL A 141 5.34 13.93 -20.75
N ALA A 142 4.31 13.58 -19.96
CA ALA A 142 2.97 13.30 -20.47
C ALA A 142 2.20 14.61 -20.79
N ASP A 143 2.36 15.61 -19.96
CA ASP A 143 1.63 16.89 -20.06
C ASP A 143 2.23 17.83 -21.08
N THR A 144 1.41 18.81 -21.51
CA THR A 144 1.90 19.94 -22.32
C THR A 144 2.59 20.96 -21.43
N ILE A 145 3.87 21.22 -21.65
CA ILE A 145 4.66 22.18 -20.86
C ILE A 145 4.64 23.55 -21.54
N LYS A 146 4.34 24.58 -20.74
CA LYS A 146 4.32 25.98 -21.17
C LYS A 146 5.37 26.75 -20.39
N VAL A 147 6.09 27.61 -21.09
CA VAL A 147 6.84 28.71 -20.46
C VAL A 147 5.87 29.86 -20.25
N ILE A 148 5.78 30.36 -19.02
CA ILE A 148 4.84 31.43 -18.65
C ILE A 148 5.61 32.64 -18.14
N ASP A 149 5.12 33.83 -18.48
CA ASP A 149 5.49 35.06 -17.80
C ASP A 149 4.66 35.16 -16.52
N GLN A 150 5.34 35.05 -15.34
CA GLN A 150 4.66 35.07 -14.05
C GLN A 150 4.12 36.45 -13.66
N GLU A 151 4.74 37.54 -14.16
CA GLU A 151 4.30 38.90 -13.87
C GLU A 151 3.05 39.28 -14.67
N GLN A 152 3.06 38.95 -15.98
CA GLN A 152 1.98 39.26 -16.90
C GLN A 152 0.94 38.13 -17.03
N GLN A 153 1.17 36.98 -16.39
CA GLN A 153 0.23 35.85 -16.36
C GLN A 153 -0.17 35.34 -17.76
N HIS A 154 0.75 35.36 -18.73
CA HIS A 154 0.50 34.85 -20.07
C HIS A 154 1.53 33.79 -20.50
N VAL A 155 1.16 33.01 -21.51
CA VAL A 155 2.02 31.96 -22.08
C VAL A 155 3.01 32.58 -23.06
N LEU A 156 4.31 32.34 -22.84
CA LEU A 156 5.39 32.77 -23.73
C LEU A 156 5.64 31.72 -24.83
N GLN A 157 5.69 30.45 -24.48
CA GLN A 157 6.08 29.38 -25.38
C GLN A 157 5.46 28.06 -24.96
N THR A 158 5.21 27.16 -25.92
CA THR A 158 4.95 25.74 -25.69
C THR A 158 6.21 24.96 -26.04
N LEU A 159 6.68 24.14 -25.10
CA LEU A 159 7.84 23.29 -25.34
C LEU A 159 7.43 21.97 -26.01
N ASP A 160 8.28 21.44 -26.87
CA ASP A 160 8.08 20.11 -27.44
C ASP A 160 8.36 19.04 -26.37
N ARG A 161 7.29 18.42 -25.86
CA ARG A 161 7.40 17.40 -24.80
C ARG A 161 8.22 16.19 -25.19
N ASN A 162 8.40 15.90 -26.48
CA ASN A 162 9.20 14.76 -26.94
C ASN A 162 10.71 14.99 -26.70
N GLN A 163 11.12 16.23 -26.45
CA GLN A 163 12.49 16.62 -26.10
C GLN A 163 12.68 16.85 -24.60
N LEU A 164 11.64 16.61 -23.80
CA LEU A 164 11.66 16.84 -22.35
C LEU A 164 11.60 15.53 -21.59
N GLY A 165 12.32 15.48 -20.47
CA GLY A 165 12.30 14.37 -19.56
C GLY A 165 12.17 14.80 -18.11
N ARG A 166 11.45 14.04 -17.31
CA ARG A 166 11.38 14.20 -15.85
C ARG A 166 12.52 13.42 -15.22
N VAL A 167 13.56 14.13 -14.81
CA VAL A 167 14.74 13.52 -14.18
C VAL A 167 14.40 12.98 -12.80
N GLN A 168 14.91 11.80 -12.51
CA GLN A 168 14.75 11.13 -11.22
C GLN A 168 16.11 10.85 -10.57
N THR A 169 16.10 10.35 -9.35
CA THR A 169 17.25 9.75 -8.68
C THR A 169 16.91 8.29 -8.35
N PRO A 170 17.90 7.37 -8.29
CA PRO A 170 19.35 7.60 -8.13
C PRO A 170 20.05 8.08 -9.41
N GLN A 171 20.98 9.03 -9.27
CA GLN A 171 21.89 9.45 -10.32
C GLN A 171 23.23 8.77 -10.08
N PHE A 172 23.76 8.06 -11.07
CA PHE A 172 24.97 7.26 -10.94
C PHE A 172 26.13 7.90 -11.69
N PHE A 173 27.31 7.87 -11.09
CA PHE A 173 28.51 8.49 -11.65
C PHE A 173 29.72 7.59 -11.49
N ASP A 174 30.66 7.68 -12.44
CA ASP A 174 32.06 7.32 -12.18
C ASP A 174 32.54 8.11 -10.97
N ALA A 175 33.09 7.42 -9.97
CA ALA A 175 33.43 8.03 -8.68
C ALA A 175 34.46 9.17 -8.81
N GLY A 176 35.50 9.00 -9.65
CA GLY A 176 36.48 10.03 -9.89
C GLY A 176 35.87 11.26 -10.57
N THR A 177 34.99 11.04 -11.51
CA THR A 177 34.27 12.12 -12.20
C THR A 177 33.41 12.94 -11.22
N LEU A 178 32.59 12.30 -10.40
CA LEU A 178 31.74 13.01 -9.44
C LEU A 178 32.56 13.79 -8.39
N GLN A 179 33.59 13.16 -7.85
CA GLN A 179 34.50 13.83 -6.89
C GLN A 179 35.19 15.06 -7.49
N HIS A 180 35.62 14.96 -8.75
CA HIS A 180 36.23 16.10 -9.45
C HIS A 180 35.23 17.25 -9.68
N LEU A 181 34.03 16.95 -10.08
CA LEU A 181 32.95 17.94 -10.27
C LEU A 181 32.66 18.72 -8.98
N HIS A 182 32.51 18.03 -7.87
CA HIS A 182 32.23 18.66 -6.57
C HIS A 182 33.46 19.39 -6.02
N HIS A 183 34.68 18.91 -6.28
CA HIS A 183 35.92 19.62 -5.92
C HIS A 183 36.05 20.96 -6.68
N ASN A 184 35.79 20.97 -7.99
CA ASN A 184 35.83 22.18 -8.80
C ASN A 184 34.78 23.19 -8.34
N LEU A 185 33.57 22.73 -7.99
CA LEU A 185 32.52 23.59 -7.44
C LEU A 185 32.95 24.24 -6.12
N GLN A 186 33.66 23.53 -5.23
CA GLN A 186 34.19 24.09 -3.97
C GLN A 186 35.27 25.15 -4.20
N MET A 187 36.09 24.99 -5.23
CA MET A 187 37.15 25.93 -5.55
C MET A 187 36.69 27.18 -6.29
N ASP A 188 35.48 27.15 -6.84
CA ASP A 188 34.92 28.30 -7.55
C ASP A 188 34.11 29.18 -6.60
N GLU A 189 34.76 30.19 -6.02
CA GLU A 189 34.10 31.12 -5.10
C GLU A 189 32.89 31.86 -5.71
N THR A 190 32.85 32.01 -7.03
CA THR A 190 31.76 32.69 -7.73
C THR A 190 30.48 31.83 -7.78
N ARG A 191 30.64 30.52 -7.61
CA ARG A 191 29.56 29.52 -7.71
C ARG A 191 29.15 28.90 -6.37
N GLN A 192 29.82 29.21 -5.27
CA GLN A 192 29.50 28.66 -3.95
C GLN A 192 28.06 28.89 -3.50
N ASN A 193 27.41 29.96 -4.00
CA ASN A 193 26.02 30.27 -3.74
C ASN A 193 25.08 29.94 -4.92
N SER A 194 25.54 29.23 -5.94
CA SER A 194 24.73 28.85 -7.09
C SER A 194 23.72 27.77 -6.71
N ILE A 195 22.50 27.88 -7.25
CA ILE A 195 21.48 26.86 -7.08
C ILE A 195 21.78 25.69 -8.02
N ILE A 196 22.39 24.63 -7.49
CA ILE A 196 22.60 23.39 -8.22
C ILE A 196 21.36 22.51 -8.06
N LEU A 197 20.68 22.26 -9.16
CA LEU A 197 19.40 21.52 -9.17
C LEU A 197 19.63 20.01 -8.90
N ASP A 198 20.64 19.44 -9.57
CA ASP A 198 21.05 18.05 -9.41
C ASP A 198 22.53 17.87 -9.82
N ASP A 199 23.06 16.65 -9.60
CA ASP A 199 24.50 16.38 -9.88
C ASP A 199 24.72 16.17 -11.39
N ALA A 200 23.71 15.79 -12.15
CA ALA A 200 23.80 15.68 -13.61
C ALA A 200 24.06 17.04 -14.26
N SER A 201 23.46 18.12 -13.75
CA SER A 201 23.71 19.47 -14.27
C SER A 201 25.17 19.91 -14.14
N LEU A 202 25.89 19.46 -13.10
CA LEU A 202 27.33 19.71 -12.97
C LEU A 202 28.13 18.98 -14.05
N ALA A 203 27.73 17.75 -14.39
CA ALA A 203 28.34 16.99 -15.46
C ALA A 203 28.12 17.63 -16.84
N GLU A 204 26.88 18.06 -17.11
CA GLU A 204 26.52 18.78 -18.35
C GLU A 204 27.33 20.07 -18.52
N GLU A 205 27.43 20.88 -17.49
CA GLU A 205 28.22 22.13 -17.50
C GLU A 205 29.72 21.88 -17.70
N ALA A 206 30.23 20.73 -17.22
CA ALA A 206 31.60 20.31 -17.46
C ALA A 206 31.83 19.66 -18.84
N GLY A 207 30.79 19.59 -19.68
CA GLY A 207 30.84 18.97 -21.01
C GLY A 207 30.92 17.45 -20.97
N ILE A 208 30.52 16.83 -19.87
CA ILE A 208 30.45 15.36 -19.71
C ILE A 208 29.09 14.90 -20.21
N GLU A 209 29.08 13.92 -21.11
CA GLU A 209 27.85 13.32 -21.60
C GLU A 209 27.12 12.57 -20.48
N VAL A 210 25.84 12.90 -20.26
CA VAL A 210 24.98 12.25 -19.29
C VAL A 210 24.09 11.24 -20.02
N ALA A 211 24.29 9.96 -19.79
CA ALA A 211 23.49 8.91 -20.36
C ALA A 211 22.11 8.84 -19.66
N VAL A 212 21.08 8.55 -20.45
CA VAL A 212 19.70 8.45 -19.98
C VAL A 212 19.26 6.99 -20.00
N ILE A 213 18.69 6.53 -18.89
CA ILE A 213 18.00 5.24 -18.79
C ILE A 213 16.49 5.46 -18.53
N ALA A 214 15.68 4.42 -18.73
CA ALA A 214 14.27 4.50 -18.40
C ALA A 214 14.08 4.71 -16.91
N GLY A 215 13.31 5.74 -16.55
CA GLY A 215 12.83 5.97 -15.20
C GLY A 215 11.66 5.08 -14.84
N ASP A 216 11.18 5.20 -13.59
CA ASP A 216 10.07 4.43 -13.07
C ASP A 216 9.11 5.33 -12.27
N GLU A 217 7.80 5.08 -12.36
CA GLU A 217 6.81 5.84 -11.58
C GLU A 217 6.95 5.57 -10.06
N GLU A 218 7.49 4.42 -9.64
CA GLU A 218 7.80 4.15 -8.23
C GLU A 218 8.88 5.09 -7.67
N LEU A 219 9.71 5.69 -8.53
CA LEU A 219 10.66 6.74 -8.19
C LEU A 219 10.00 8.13 -8.04
N ALA A 220 8.67 8.21 -7.92
CA ALA A 220 7.99 9.48 -7.67
C ALA A 220 8.52 10.14 -6.39
N LYS A 221 8.84 11.44 -6.49
CA LYS A 221 9.36 12.22 -5.36
C LYS A 221 8.22 12.69 -4.47
N LEU A 222 8.24 12.32 -3.21
CA LEU A 222 7.31 12.84 -2.20
C LEU A 222 7.59 14.32 -1.96
N THR A 223 6.74 15.18 -2.48
CA THR A 223 6.94 16.64 -2.46
C THR A 223 5.84 17.37 -1.71
N TRP A 224 4.61 16.87 -1.76
CA TRP A 224 3.42 17.46 -1.19
C TRP A 224 2.76 16.53 -0.15
N PRO A 225 1.99 17.07 0.82
CA PRO A 225 1.23 16.24 1.77
C PRO A 225 0.29 15.24 1.10
N SER A 226 -0.25 15.58 -0.08
CA SER A 226 -1.07 14.68 -0.90
C SER A 226 -0.33 13.43 -1.37
N ASP A 227 0.98 13.53 -1.65
CA ASP A 227 1.80 12.38 -2.08
C ASP A 227 1.90 11.37 -0.95
N LEU A 228 2.09 11.86 0.28
CA LEU A 228 2.14 11.06 1.49
C LEU A 228 0.77 10.40 1.80
N ALA A 229 -0.32 11.18 1.66
CA ALA A 229 -1.67 10.65 1.80
C ALA A 229 -1.95 9.56 0.76
N SER A 230 -1.57 9.78 -0.49
CA SER A 230 -1.70 8.79 -1.57
C SER A 230 -0.93 7.51 -1.29
N LEU A 231 0.29 7.58 -0.74
CA LEU A 231 1.05 6.39 -0.34
C LEU A 231 0.44 5.66 0.86
N ARG A 232 -0.22 6.38 1.76
CA ARG A 232 -0.92 5.79 2.90
C ARG A 232 -2.25 5.15 2.48
N THR A 233 -2.96 5.74 1.53
CA THR A 233 -4.23 5.22 0.99
C THR A 233 -4.01 4.17 -0.10
N ASN A 234 -2.96 4.27 -0.89
CA ASN A 234 -2.57 3.25 -1.87
C ASN A 234 -2.08 1.95 -1.23
N ASN A 235 -1.95 1.87 0.09
CA ASN A 235 -1.94 0.58 0.80
C ASN A 235 -3.21 -0.26 0.56
N ALA A 236 -4.28 0.35 0.05
CA ALA A 236 -5.47 -0.37 -0.42
C ALA A 236 -5.44 -0.67 -1.93
N ASN A 237 -4.64 0.06 -2.74
CA ASN A 237 -4.71 -0.01 -4.21
C ASN A 237 -3.37 -0.25 -4.95
N SER A 238 -2.20 -0.22 -4.28
CA SER A 238 -0.91 -0.46 -4.95
C SER A 238 -0.46 -1.93 -4.88
N LEU A 239 -1.36 -2.84 -5.21
CA LEU A 239 -1.08 -4.25 -5.51
C LEU A 239 -1.19 -4.49 -7.03
N SER A 240 -0.54 -3.66 -7.83
CA SER A 240 -0.46 -3.97 -9.25
C SER A 240 0.81 -3.40 -9.87
N GLN A 241 1.88 -4.09 -9.74
CA GLN A 241 2.85 -4.48 -10.78
C GLN A 241 4.15 -4.95 -10.09
N GLY A 242 4.30 -6.29 -10.00
CA GLY A 242 5.60 -6.86 -9.71
C GLY A 242 5.71 -7.91 -8.60
N GLN A 243 4.64 -8.18 -7.87
CA GLN A 243 4.32 -9.48 -7.25
C GLN A 243 2.80 -9.50 -7.10
N THR A 244 2.13 -10.26 -7.92
CA THR A 244 0.72 -10.56 -7.75
C THR A 244 0.55 -11.33 -6.44
N MET A 245 0.38 -10.61 -5.33
CA MET A 245 -0.44 -11.13 -4.25
C MET A 245 -1.84 -11.25 -4.86
N THR A 246 -2.14 -12.36 -5.47
CA THR A 246 -3.47 -12.65 -5.99
C THR A 246 -4.39 -12.88 -4.80
N ALA A 247 -4.99 -11.80 -4.28
CA ALA A 247 -6.11 -11.93 -3.37
C ALA A 247 -7.23 -12.62 -4.13
N GLU A 248 -7.61 -13.80 -3.72
CA GLU A 248 -8.76 -14.51 -4.26
C GLU A 248 -9.97 -14.13 -3.43
N TYR A 249 -10.95 -13.48 -4.07
CA TYR A 249 -12.25 -13.19 -3.45
C TYR A 249 -13.24 -14.28 -3.86
N ARG A 250 -13.94 -14.83 -2.86
CA ARG A 250 -15.07 -15.74 -3.08
C ARG A 250 -16.31 -15.17 -2.42
N THR A 251 -17.41 -15.20 -3.15
CA THR A 251 -18.72 -14.79 -2.62
C THR A 251 -19.66 -15.98 -2.66
N GLY A 252 -20.27 -16.26 -1.53
CA GLY A 252 -21.35 -17.22 -1.40
C GLY A 252 -22.67 -16.49 -1.13
N THR A 253 -23.77 -17.17 -1.43
CA THR A 253 -25.12 -16.71 -1.12
C THR A 253 -25.86 -17.79 -0.34
N GLY A 254 -26.76 -17.36 0.56
CA GLY A 254 -27.62 -18.24 1.31
C GLY A 254 -29.05 -17.72 1.32
N PHE A 255 -30.00 -18.62 1.51
CA PHE A 255 -31.41 -18.32 1.60
C PHE A 255 -32.06 -19.24 2.63
N ASP A 256 -32.81 -18.67 3.58
CA ASP A 256 -33.53 -19.43 4.60
C ASP A 256 -34.94 -18.92 4.77
N VAL A 257 -35.83 -19.80 5.24
CA VAL A 257 -37.27 -19.53 5.42
C VAL A 257 -37.77 -20.23 6.67
N HIS A 258 -38.50 -19.48 7.51
CA HIS A 258 -39.24 -20.07 8.64
C HIS A 258 -40.72 -19.71 8.58
N ARG A 259 -41.55 -20.71 8.92
CA ARG A 259 -43.01 -20.54 9.01
C ARG A 259 -43.36 -19.85 10.33
N PHE A 260 -44.34 -18.98 10.30
CA PHE A 260 -44.97 -18.49 11.51
C PHE A 260 -45.97 -19.52 12.07
N THR A 261 -45.97 -19.65 13.40
CA THR A 261 -46.91 -20.49 14.15
C THR A 261 -47.68 -19.65 15.16
N GLU A 262 -48.74 -20.26 15.75
CA GLU A 262 -49.42 -19.66 16.88
C GLU A 262 -48.50 -19.55 18.07
N GLY A 263 -48.51 -18.39 18.74
CA GLY A 263 -47.65 -18.05 19.85
C GLY A 263 -47.42 -16.56 19.89
N THR A 264 -46.94 -16.06 21.01
CA THR A 264 -46.57 -14.64 21.17
C THR A 264 -45.21 -14.57 21.77
N GLY A 265 -44.35 -13.67 21.29
CA GLY A 265 -43.05 -13.44 21.86
C GLY A 265 -42.09 -12.86 20.83
N PRO A 266 -40.90 -12.49 21.23
CA PRO A 266 -39.92 -12.03 20.28
C PRO A 266 -39.46 -13.17 19.37
N ILE A 267 -39.27 -12.86 18.09
CA ILE A 267 -38.58 -13.74 17.12
C ILE A 267 -37.14 -13.25 16.94
N MET A 268 -36.22 -14.18 16.72
CA MET A 268 -34.81 -13.83 16.50
C MET A 268 -34.59 -13.46 15.03
N ILE A 269 -33.94 -12.32 14.78
CA ILE A 269 -33.56 -11.88 13.43
C ILE A 269 -32.21 -11.20 13.50
N CYS A 270 -31.18 -11.74 12.82
CA CYS A 270 -29.82 -11.24 12.83
C CYS A 270 -29.23 -11.07 14.25
N GLY A 271 -29.53 -12.01 15.15
CA GLY A 271 -29.07 -12.04 16.53
C GLY A 271 -29.81 -11.09 17.47
N LEU A 272 -30.88 -10.44 17.02
CA LEU A 272 -31.68 -9.51 17.81
C LEU A 272 -33.06 -10.07 18.06
N ALA A 273 -33.53 -10.00 19.31
CA ALA A 273 -34.91 -10.36 19.67
C ALA A 273 -35.86 -9.22 19.27
N VAL A 274 -36.71 -9.49 18.28
CA VAL A 274 -37.66 -8.51 17.71
C VAL A 274 -39.08 -8.86 18.14
N PRO A 275 -39.85 -7.94 18.76
CA PRO A 275 -41.25 -8.21 19.14
C PRO A 275 -42.09 -8.61 17.96
N HIS A 276 -42.90 -9.69 18.14
CA HIS A 276 -43.84 -10.20 17.13
C HIS A 276 -45.02 -10.87 17.80
N ASP A 277 -46.15 -10.93 17.11
CA ASP A 277 -47.41 -11.55 17.58
C ASP A 277 -47.53 -13.04 17.23
N LYS A 278 -46.54 -13.61 16.57
CA LYS A 278 -46.42 -15.03 16.21
C LYS A 278 -45.05 -15.57 16.59
N ALA A 279 -44.94 -16.88 16.78
CA ALA A 279 -43.70 -17.61 16.96
C ALA A 279 -43.18 -18.16 15.61
N LEU A 280 -41.96 -18.66 15.58
CA LEU A 280 -41.36 -19.36 14.44
C LEU A 280 -41.36 -20.86 14.66
N ASP A 281 -41.61 -21.63 13.60
CA ASP A 281 -41.44 -23.09 13.57
C ASP A 281 -40.01 -23.38 13.15
N ALA A 282 -39.14 -23.69 14.13
CA ALA A 282 -37.74 -23.95 13.90
C ALA A 282 -37.17 -24.95 14.90
N HIS A 283 -36.10 -25.64 14.55
CA HIS A 283 -35.36 -26.54 15.46
C HIS A 283 -34.36 -25.81 16.39
N SER A 284 -33.98 -24.56 16.01
CA SER A 284 -33.14 -23.64 16.81
C SER A 284 -33.97 -22.46 17.28
N ASP A 285 -33.35 -21.32 17.61
CA ASP A 285 -34.03 -20.06 17.88
C ASP A 285 -34.68 -19.43 16.63
N GLY A 286 -34.54 -20.05 15.45
CA GLY A 286 -35.17 -19.67 14.19
C GLY A 286 -34.68 -18.35 13.58
N ASP A 287 -33.46 -17.96 13.84
CA ASP A 287 -32.90 -16.74 13.25
C ASP A 287 -32.60 -16.90 11.75
N VAL A 288 -33.60 -16.60 10.94
CA VAL A 288 -33.53 -16.71 9.49
C VAL A 288 -32.39 -15.93 8.85
N GLY A 289 -32.03 -14.77 9.45
CA GLY A 289 -30.94 -13.92 8.94
C GLY A 289 -29.57 -14.55 9.17
N ILE A 290 -29.34 -15.10 10.35
CA ILE A 290 -28.09 -15.81 10.69
C ILE A 290 -27.97 -17.13 9.92
N HIS A 291 -29.06 -17.91 9.76
CA HIS A 291 -29.02 -19.14 9.00
C HIS A 291 -28.65 -18.89 7.53
N ALA A 292 -29.30 -17.94 6.87
CA ALA A 292 -28.95 -17.54 5.51
C ALA A 292 -27.49 -17.06 5.42
N LEU A 293 -26.99 -16.34 6.44
CA LEU A 293 -25.61 -15.87 6.46
C LEU A 293 -24.59 -17.02 6.65
N CYS A 294 -24.91 -18.03 7.48
CA CYS A 294 -24.09 -19.22 7.61
C CYS A 294 -23.97 -19.96 6.27
N ASP A 295 -25.07 -20.16 5.56
CA ASP A 295 -25.06 -20.77 4.23
C ASP A 295 -24.25 -19.97 3.22
N ALA A 296 -24.33 -18.64 3.27
CA ALA A 296 -23.53 -17.78 2.44
C ALA A 296 -22.02 -17.96 2.71
N ILE A 297 -21.63 -18.09 3.99
CA ILE A 297 -20.23 -18.32 4.38
C ILE A 297 -19.76 -19.70 3.95
N PHE A 298 -20.53 -20.78 4.23
CA PHE A 298 -20.18 -22.13 3.82
C PHE A 298 -20.12 -22.26 2.30
N GLY A 299 -21.04 -21.59 1.56
CA GLY A 299 -20.98 -21.51 0.11
C GLY A 299 -19.71 -20.85 -0.41
N ALA A 300 -19.26 -19.73 0.20
CA ALA A 300 -18.02 -19.05 -0.16
C ALA A 300 -16.78 -19.94 0.13
N LEU A 301 -16.84 -20.80 1.16
CA LEU A 301 -15.80 -21.77 1.51
C LEU A 301 -15.85 -23.04 0.65
N CYS A 302 -16.93 -23.27 -0.11
CA CYS A 302 -17.24 -24.55 -0.76
C CYS A 302 -17.35 -25.72 0.25
N ASP A 303 -17.87 -25.46 1.46
CA ASP A 303 -17.90 -26.39 2.60
C ASP A 303 -19.36 -26.82 2.94
N GLY A 304 -20.23 -26.95 1.93
CA GLY A 304 -21.62 -27.40 2.09
C GLY A 304 -22.58 -26.30 2.58
N ASP A 305 -23.44 -26.63 3.51
CA ASP A 305 -24.51 -25.79 4.06
C ASP A 305 -24.64 -25.93 5.58
N ILE A 306 -25.49 -25.13 6.23
CA ILE A 306 -25.73 -25.17 7.67
C ILE A 306 -26.20 -26.55 8.14
N GLY A 307 -27.03 -27.24 7.34
CA GLY A 307 -27.54 -28.59 7.67
C GLY A 307 -26.47 -29.66 7.69
N SER A 308 -25.42 -29.51 6.88
CA SER A 308 -24.25 -30.41 6.85
C SER A 308 -23.39 -30.28 8.12
N HIS A 309 -23.27 -29.08 8.68
CA HIS A 309 -22.51 -28.80 9.90
C HIS A 309 -23.31 -29.00 11.19
N PHE A 310 -24.61 -28.70 11.14
CA PHE A 310 -25.53 -28.73 12.27
C PHE A 310 -26.80 -29.52 11.91
N PRO A 311 -26.70 -30.85 11.75
CA PRO A 311 -27.84 -31.66 11.30
C PRO A 311 -28.99 -31.56 12.29
N PRO A 312 -30.25 -31.32 11.81
CA PRO A 312 -31.44 -31.24 12.67
C PRO A 312 -31.74 -32.50 13.48
N SER A 313 -31.17 -33.64 13.09
CA SER A 313 -31.28 -34.89 13.80
C SER A 313 -30.43 -34.97 15.09
N ASP A 314 -29.54 -34.00 15.31
CA ASP A 314 -28.68 -33.95 16.49
C ASP A 314 -29.33 -33.07 17.56
N GLU A 315 -29.75 -33.70 18.65
CA GLU A 315 -30.43 -33.04 19.77
C GLU A 315 -29.62 -31.93 20.44
N ARG A 316 -28.28 -31.87 20.22
CA ARG A 316 -27.42 -30.81 20.75
C ARG A 316 -27.79 -29.44 20.21
N TRP A 317 -28.38 -29.38 19.04
CA TRP A 317 -28.72 -28.12 18.36
C TRP A 317 -30.19 -27.70 18.56
N LYS A 318 -30.97 -28.51 19.29
CA LYS A 318 -32.33 -28.15 19.62
C LYS A 318 -32.34 -26.93 20.54
N ASP A 319 -33.12 -25.93 20.17
CA ASP A 319 -33.22 -24.63 20.87
C ASP A 319 -31.90 -23.86 21.00
N ALA A 320 -30.86 -24.23 20.22
CA ALA A 320 -29.57 -23.56 20.24
C ALA A 320 -29.69 -22.13 19.70
N ALA A 321 -28.97 -21.20 20.30
CA ALA A 321 -28.85 -19.82 19.81
C ALA A 321 -28.05 -19.80 18.52
N SER A 322 -28.58 -19.18 17.46
CA SER A 322 -27.97 -19.15 16.12
C SER A 322 -26.65 -18.39 16.05
N ASP A 323 -26.33 -17.54 17.05
CA ASP A 323 -25.05 -16.86 17.13
C ASP A 323 -23.86 -17.85 17.22
N GLN A 324 -24.06 -19.05 17.82
CA GLN A 324 -23.05 -20.11 17.86
C GLN A 324 -22.74 -20.64 16.45
N PHE A 325 -23.75 -20.79 15.60
CA PHE A 325 -23.58 -21.26 14.22
C PHE A 325 -22.77 -20.25 13.40
N LEU A 326 -23.07 -18.95 13.56
CA LEU A 326 -22.35 -17.90 12.85
C LEU A 326 -20.90 -17.78 13.33
N ARG A 327 -20.64 -17.88 14.64
CA ARG A 327 -19.27 -17.91 15.18
C ARG A 327 -18.46 -19.06 14.60
N TYR A 328 -19.05 -20.26 14.56
CA TYR A 328 -18.41 -21.43 13.96
C TYR A 328 -18.12 -21.21 12.46
N ALA A 329 -19.07 -20.65 11.70
CA ALA A 329 -18.85 -20.34 10.29
C ALA A 329 -17.68 -19.33 10.09
N VAL A 330 -17.57 -18.32 10.95
CA VAL A 330 -16.46 -17.36 10.94
C VAL A 330 -15.14 -18.02 11.32
N GLU A 331 -15.12 -18.93 12.29
CA GLU A 331 -13.92 -19.71 12.64
C GLU A 331 -13.43 -20.58 11.46
N LYS A 332 -14.36 -21.17 10.70
CA LYS A 332 -14.04 -21.92 9.48
C LYS A 332 -13.35 -21.06 8.43
N ILE A 333 -13.72 -19.79 8.27
CA ILE A 333 -13.02 -18.85 7.39
C ILE A 333 -11.55 -18.70 7.81
N ALA A 334 -11.31 -18.51 9.12
CA ALA A 334 -9.96 -18.36 9.64
C ALA A 334 -9.12 -19.64 9.47
N VAL A 335 -9.71 -20.82 9.72
CA VAL A 335 -9.06 -22.14 9.51
C VAL A 335 -8.71 -22.36 8.05
N ALA A 336 -9.52 -21.87 7.12
CA ALA A 336 -9.25 -21.92 5.68
C ALA A 336 -8.18 -20.91 5.23
N GLY A 337 -7.63 -20.08 6.14
CA GLY A 337 -6.64 -19.03 5.80
C GLY A 337 -7.23 -17.83 5.08
N ALA A 338 -8.54 -17.60 5.22
CA ALA A 338 -9.25 -16.48 4.63
C ALA A 338 -9.70 -15.46 5.69
N LYS A 339 -10.20 -14.31 5.22
CA LYS A 339 -10.80 -13.26 6.05
C LYS A 339 -12.19 -12.91 5.51
N LEU A 340 -13.17 -12.74 6.41
CA LEU A 340 -14.48 -12.19 6.06
C LEU A 340 -14.30 -10.69 5.71
N THR A 341 -14.81 -10.26 4.57
CA THR A 341 -14.63 -8.88 4.09
C THR A 341 -15.91 -8.08 4.00
N HIS A 342 -17.05 -8.73 3.74
CA HIS A 342 -18.33 -8.07 3.60
C HIS A 342 -19.47 -9.06 3.83
N ILE A 343 -20.58 -8.60 4.43
CA ILE A 343 -21.85 -9.31 4.51
C ILE A 343 -23.01 -8.39 4.16
N ASP A 344 -24.01 -8.96 3.49
CA ASP A 344 -25.25 -8.29 3.11
C ASP A 344 -26.44 -9.22 3.35
N VAL A 345 -27.38 -8.81 4.20
CA VAL A 345 -28.56 -9.59 4.55
C VAL A 345 -29.81 -8.81 4.16
N THR A 346 -30.72 -9.48 3.45
CA THR A 346 -32.03 -8.95 3.08
C THR A 346 -33.12 -9.78 3.75
N ILE A 347 -33.92 -9.16 4.60
CA ILE A 347 -35.08 -9.79 5.24
C ILE A 347 -36.32 -9.54 4.40
N LEU A 348 -37.06 -10.61 4.10
CA LEU A 348 -38.30 -10.58 3.31
C LEU A 348 -39.49 -10.89 4.24
N CYS A 349 -40.24 -9.86 4.63
CA CYS A 349 -41.42 -9.99 5.48
C CYS A 349 -42.30 -8.76 5.38
N GLU A 350 -43.58 -8.92 5.66
CA GLU A 350 -44.50 -7.80 5.84
C GLU A 350 -44.33 -7.19 7.25
N LEU A 351 -44.20 -8.04 8.24
CA LEU A 351 -43.92 -7.74 9.64
C LEU A 351 -42.89 -8.75 10.18
N PRO A 352 -42.04 -8.34 11.18
CA PRO A 352 -41.96 -7.02 11.81
C PRO A 352 -41.30 -5.98 10.89
N LYS A 353 -41.46 -4.70 11.21
CA LYS A 353 -40.71 -3.63 10.49
C LYS A 353 -39.24 -3.62 10.90
N ILE A 354 -38.36 -3.93 9.96
CA ILE A 354 -36.89 -4.05 10.20
C ILE A 354 -36.20 -2.68 10.29
N GLY A 355 -36.71 -1.68 9.57
CA GLY A 355 -36.07 -0.34 9.52
C GLY A 355 -35.68 0.25 10.90
N PRO A 356 -36.59 0.25 11.90
CA PRO A 356 -36.32 0.80 13.22
C PRO A 356 -35.18 0.08 14.00
N VAL A 357 -34.97 -1.22 13.76
CA VAL A 357 -34.07 -2.10 14.50
C VAL A 357 -32.83 -2.53 13.67
N ARG A 358 -32.74 -2.01 12.44
CA ARG A 358 -31.68 -2.37 11.48
C ARG A 358 -30.28 -2.14 12.01
N ASP A 359 -30.03 -1.00 12.64
CA ASP A 359 -28.70 -0.63 13.09
C ASP A 359 -28.28 -1.45 14.32
N ASP A 360 -29.22 -1.86 15.17
CA ASP A 360 -28.98 -2.79 16.27
C ASP A 360 -28.64 -4.19 15.76
N MET A 361 -29.30 -4.66 14.70
CA MET A 361 -28.96 -5.91 14.01
C MET A 361 -27.56 -5.86 13.42
N ARG A 362 -27.16 -4.75 12.78
CA ARG A 362 -25.81 -4.57 12.25
C ARG A 362 -24.75 -4.60 13.37
N ALA A 363 -25.02 -3.93 14.48
CA ALA A 363 -24.15 -3.95 15.65
C ALA A 363 -24.00 -5.38 16.20
N LYS A 364 -25.10 -6.12 16.31
CA LYS A 364 -25.07 -7.51 16.78
C LYS A 364 -24.27 -8.44 15.86
N LEU A 365 -24.47 -8.32 14.56
CA LEU A 365 -23.68 -9.07 13.57
C LEU A 365 -22.20 -8.69 13.64
N SER A 366 -21.85 -7.41 13.86
CA SER A 366 -20.47 -6.95 14.08
C SER A 366 -19.84 -7.62 15.30
N ASP A 367 -20.55 -7.69 16.42
CA ASP A 367 -20.10 -8.35 17.65
C ASP A 367 -19.85 -9.87 17.44
N ILE A 368 -20.70 -10.54 16.68
CA ILE A 368 -20.60 -11.98 16.43
C ILE A 368 -19.45 -12.28 15.47
N THR A 369 -19.31 -11.50 14.40
CA THR A 369 -18.37 -11.78 13.30
C THR A 369 -17.03 -11.08 13.45
N SER A 370 -16.91 -10.11 14.36
CA SER A 370 -15.77 -9.19 14.50
C SER A 370 -15.51 -8.37 13.21
N LEU A 371 -16.48 -8.26 12.32
CA LEU A 371 -16.40 -7.44 11.12
C LEU A 371 -16.81 -6.01 11.43
N SER A 372 -16.09 -5.04 10.90
CA SER A 372 -16.42 -3.61 11.08
C SER A 372 -17.81 -3.29 10.55
N ILE A 373 -18.58 -2.48 11.26
CA ILE A 373 -20.01 -2.20 10.97
C ILE A 373 -20.24 -1.55 9.59
N ASP A 374 -19.25 -0.85 9.04
CA ASP A 374 -19.27 -0.28 7.69
C ASP A 374 -19.23 -1.32 6.56
N ARG A 375 -18.91 -2.59 6.92
CA ARG A 375 -18.89 -3.75 6.01
C ARG A 375 -20.09 -4.68 6.20
N ILE A 376 -21.09 -4.26 6.99
CA ILE A 376 -22.27 -5.03 7.30
C ILE A 376 -23.50 -4.29 6.78
N SER A 377 -24.23 -4.90 5.86
CA SER A 377 -25.50 -4.41 5.33
C SER A 377 -26.65 -5.28 5.85
N VAL A 378 -27.68 -4.64 6.39
CA VAL A 378 -29.00 -5.25 6.69
C VAL A 378 -30.06 -4.39 6.03
N LYS A 379 -30.90 -5.00 5.22
CA LYS A 379 -32.02 -4.35 4.54
C LYS A 379 -33.24 -5.25 4.55
N ALA A 380 -34.40 -4.69 4.27
CA ALA A 380 -35.63 -5.45 4.22
C ALA A 380 -36.51 -5.04 3.03
N THR A 381 -37.30 -5.95 2.57
CA THR A 381 -38.34 -5.70 1.56
C THR A 381 -39.61 -6.43 1.91
N THR A 382 -40.75 -5.89 1.49
CA THR A 382 -42.03 -6.61 1.43
C THR A 382 -42.11 -7.34 0.10
N THR A 383 -43.05 -8.26 -0.02
CA THR A 383 -43.40 -8.90 -1.29
C THR A 383 -44.73 -8.39 -1.87
N GLU A 384 -45.12 -7.18 -1.46
CA GLU A 384 -46.35 -6.51 -1.93
C GLU A 384 -47.60 -7.43 -1.79
N LYS A 385 -47.67 -8.12 -0.65
CA LYS A 385 -48.72 -9.12 -0.31
C LYS A 385 -48.75 -10.36 -1.22
N LEU A 386 -47.70 -10.59 -2.01
CA LEU A 386 -47.57 -11.79 -2.84
C LEU A 386 -46.80 -12.89 -2.10
N GLY A 387 -47.09 -14.13 -2.42
CA GLY A 387 -46.42 -15.30 -1.86
C GLY A 387 -46.69 -15.52 -0.36
N PHE A 388 -45.94 -16.42 0.25
CA PHE A 388 -46.12 -16.80 1.66
C PHE A 388 -45.70 -15.67 2.62
N THR A 389 -44.67 -14.91 2.30
CA THR A 389 -44.21 -13.74 3.08
C THR A 389 -45.31 -12.64 3.03
N GLY A 390 -45.84 -12.38 1.85
CA GLY A 390 -46.92 -11.38 1.66
C GLY A 390 -48.24 -11.74 2.33
N ARG A 391 -48.55 -13.02 2.50
CA ARG A 391 -49.71 -13.49 3.27
C ARG A 391 -49.43 -13.61 4.78
N GLY A 392 -48.20 -13.31 5.24
CA GLY A 392 -47.82 -13.42 6.64
C GLY A 392 -47.80 -14.85 7.17
N GLU A 393 -47.49 -15.82 6.29
CA GLU A 393 -47.36 -17.23 6.63
C GLU A 393 -45.97 -17.59 7.14
N GLY A 394 -44.96 -16.72 6.88
CA GLY A 394 -43.58 -16.92 7.28
C GLY A 394 -42.72 -15.71 6.98
N ILE A 395 -41.44 -15.83 7.30
CA ILE A 395 -40.35 -14.87 7.06
C ILE A 395 -39.23 -15.56 6.29
N ALA A 396 -38.55 -14.83 5.41
CA ALA A 396 -37.41 -15.32 4.68
C ALA A 396 -36.24 -14.34 4.80
N ALA A 397 -35.04 -14.86 4.62
CA ALA A 397 -33.83 -14.05 4.47
C ALA A 397 -32.98 -14.54 3.29
N GLN A 398 -32.35 -13.61 2.61
CA GLN A 398 -31.30 -13.84 1.65
C GLN A 398 -30.03 -13.16 2.16
N ALA A 399 -28.92 -13.87 2.13
CA ALA A 399 -27.62 -13.32 2.53
C ALA A 399 -26.57 -13.52 1.44
N ALA A 400 -25.59 -12.64 1.44
CA ALA A 400 -24.34 -12.80 0.71
C ALA A 400 -23.16 -12.54 1.65
N ALA A 401 -22.12 -13.37 1.55
CA ALA A 401 -20.88 -13.21 2.29
C ALA A 401 -19.70 -13.24 1.31
N THR A 402 -18.77 -12.30 1.46
CA THR A 402 -17.53 -12.27 0.67
C THR A 402 -16.34 -12.51 1.59
N ILE A 403 -15.50 -13.49 1.23
CA ILE A 403 -14.26 -13.82 1.91
C ILE A 403 -13.07 -13.55 0.98
N CYS A 404 -11.92 -13.28 1.57
CA CYS A 404 -10.67 -13.02 0.86
C CYS A 404 -9.59 -13.99 1.33
N PHE A 405 -8.95 -14.70 0.41
CA PHE A 405 -7.74 -15.47 0.63
C PHE A 405 -6.53 -14.63 0.24
N ASP A 406 -5.66 -14.32 1.20
CA ASP A 406 -4.36 -13.74 0.92
C ASP A 406 -3.44 -14.88 0.42
N LYS A 407 -3.36 -15.11 -0.88
CA LYS A 407 -2.36 -16.03 -1.44
C LYS A 407 -1.00 -15.38 -1.33
N GLY A 408 -0.35 -15.53 -0.17
CA GLY A 408 1.08 -15.30 -0.05
C GLY A 408 1.80 -16.17 -1.08
N ALA A 409 2.89 -15.65 -1.67
CA ALA A 409 3.72 -16.42 -2.59
C ALA A 409 3.98 -17.82 -1.97
N SER A 410 3.47 -18.85 -2.62
CA SER A 410 3.81 -20.23 -2.28
C SER A 410 5.33 -20.38 -2.35
N ALA A 411 5.87 -20.92 -1.27
CA ALA A 411 7.28 -21.25 -1.08
C ALA A 411 7.85 -22.14 -2.21
#